data_444ab9ff4aad036946f5837c6f917a2f
#
_entry.id   444ab9ff4aad036946f5837c6f917a2f
#
_cell.length_a   1.000
_cell.length_b   1.000
_cell.length_c   1.000
_cell.angle_alpha   90.00
_cell.angle_beta   90.00
_cell.angle_gamma   90.00
#
_symmetry.space_group_name_H-M   'P 1'
#
loop_
_entity.id
_entity.type
_entity.pdbx_description
1 polymer ?
#
loop_
_entity_poly.entity_id
_entity_poly.type
_entity_poly.pdbx_seq_one_letter_code
_entity_poly.pdbx_strand_id
1 'polypeptide(L)'
;WFNEGLATMFETFEFNRGLVTFGNPQYDRWMLMKHQASWIPMKEFLSDQTNYHDNNEPTHAHSQAWALMHYFIFGNKQNMAKLGQYIYLVNNGYEYDEALLSTFGLTPEELLQEVKGYVAKATLPYSTMKLDDIAIDHHRHIRALKENEARQVIQDLKDLVETFRETLSPQH
;
A
#
# COMPACT_ATOMS: atom_id res chain seq x y z
N TRP A 1 -4.72 5.01 -3.96
CA TRP A 1 -3.26 4.98 -3.75
C TRP A 1 -2.84 4.15 -2.52
N PHE A 2 -3.59 4.24 -1.42
CA PHE A 2 -3.21 3.60 -0.16
C PHE A 2 -3.11 2.07 -0.27
N ASN A 3 -4.16 1.42 -0.76
CA ASN A 3 -4.20 -0.03 -0.93
C ASN A 3 -3.12 -0.52 -1.91
N GLU A 4 -2.95 0.19 -3.03
CA GLU A 4 -1.93 -0.14 -4.03
C GLU A 4 -0.51 0.06 -3.48
N GLY A 5 -0.29 1.17 -2.78
CA GLY A 5 0.99 1.42 -2.13
C GLY A 5 1.32 0.36 -1.08
N LEU A 6 0.35 -0.04 -0.26
CA LEU A 6 0.53 -1.08 0.74
C LEU A 6 0.80 -2.45 0.08
N ALA A 7 0.02 -2.82 -0.94
CA ALA A 7 0.22 -4.07 -1.68
C ALA A 7 1.62 -4.15 -2.29
N THR A 8 2.08 -3.08 -2.93
CA THR A 8 3.42 -3.02 -3.54
C THR A 8 4.56 -3.09 -2.52
N MET A 9 4.34 -2.65 -1.27
CA MET A 9 5.32 -2.83 -0.20
C MET A 9 5.53 -4.29 0.17
N PHE A 10 4.49 -5.13 0.04
CA PHE A 10 4.57 -6.57 0.33
C PHE A 10 5.18 -7.39 -0.82
N GLU A 11 5.30 -6.83 -2.04
CA GLU A 11 5.97 -7.52 -3.16
C GLU A 11 7.45 -7.86 -2.87
N THR A 12 8.09 -7.08 -2.00
CA THR A 12 9.50 -7.28 -1.61
C THR A 12 9.65 -7.88 -0.21
N PHE A 13 8.58 -8.47 0.32
CA PHE A 13 8.64 -9.19 1.58
C PHE A 13 9.42 -10.48 1.40
N GLU A 14 10.50 -10.61 2.16
CA GLU A 14 11.37 -11.77 2.10
C GLU A 14 11.43 -12.48 3.45
N PHE A 15 11.43 -13.80 3.38
CA PHE A 15 11.69 -14.66 4.52
C PHE A 15 12.93 -15.53 4.24
N ASN A 16 13.98 -15.30 5.00
CA ASN A 16 15.23 -16.03 4.81
C ASN A 16 15.89 -16.37 6.16
N ARG A 17 16.10 -17.66 6.44
CA ARG A 17 16.83 -18.17 7.62
C ARG A 17 16.35 -17.56 8.95
N GLY A 18 15.05 -17.43 9.14
CA GLY A 18 14.48 -16.86 10.37
C GLY A 18 14.53 -15.33 10.44
N LEU A 19 14.93 -14.67 9.35
CA LEU A 19 14.83 -13.23 9.19
C LEU A 19 13.68 -12.87 8.26
N VAL A 20 12.96 -11.82 8.61
CA VAL A 20 11.92 -11.21 7.80
C VAL A 20 12.42 -9.84 7.37
N THR A 21 12.46 -9.61 6.07
CA THR A 21 12.79 -8.30 5.49
C THR A 21 11.54 -7.69 4.88
N PHE A 22 11.30 -6.41 5.18
CA PHE A 22 10.15 -5.66 4.71
C PHE A 22 10.58 -4.28 4.22
N GLY A 23 10.00 -3.85 3.09
CA GLY A 23 10.24 -2.55 2.49
C GLY A 23 11.58 -2.45 1.77
N ASN A 24 12.19 -3.58 1.39
CA ASN A 24 13.34 -3.54 0.51
C ASN A 24 12.94 -2.86 -0.82
N PRO A 25 13.66 -1.79 -1.26
CA PRO A 25 13.28 -1.07 -2.46
C PRO A 25 13.25 -1.98 -3.69
N GLN A 26 12.11 -2.04 -4.35
CA GLN A 26 12.03 -2.68 -5.66
C GLN A 26 12.76 -1.81 -6.67
N TYR A 27 13.90 -2.31 -7.18
CA TYR A 27 14.86 -1.53 -7.96
C TYR A 27 14.23 -0.81 -9.15
N ASP A 28 13.39 -1.49 -9.93
CA ASP A 28 12.78 -0.93 -11.13
C ASP A 28 11.81 0.21 -10.80
N ARG A 29 10.95 0.04 -9.77
CA ARG A 29 10.04 1.10 -9.31
C ARG A 29 10.81 2.29 -8.75
N TRP A 30 11.84 2.03 -7.95
CA TRP A 30 12.67 3.09 -7.38
C TRP A 30 13.39 3.87 -8.46
N MET A 31 14.02 3.18 -9.43
CA MET A 31 14.71 3.85 -10.55
C MET A 31 13.74 4.61 -11.43
N LEU A 32 12.56 4.04 -11.70
CA LEU A 32 11.51 4.74 -12.42
C LEU A 32 11.16 6.06 -11.72
N MET A 33 10.82 6.03 -10.43
CA MET A 33 10.44 7.24 -9.70
C MET A 33 11.59 8.23 -9.51
N LYS A 34 12.81 7.75 -9.34
CA LYS A 34 13.99 8.59 -9.18
C LYS A 34 14.33 9.39 -10.46
N HIS A 35 14.09 8.80 -11.62
CA HIS A 35 14.40 9.41 -12.91
C HIS A 35 13.18 9.89 -13.67
N GLN A 36 12.00 9.76 -13.05
CA GLN A 36 10.73 10.14 -13.67
C GLN A 36 10.65 11.64 -13.91
N ALA A 37 10.41 12.03 -15.17
CA ALA A 37 10.24 13.42 -15.54
C ALA A 37 8.87 13.97 -15.14
N SER A 38 7.82 13.13 -15.19
CA SER A 38 6.45 13.53 -14.82
C SER A 38 5.91 12.64 -13.71
N TRP A 39 5.41 13.28 -12.67
CA TRP A 39 4.69 12.65 -11.55
C TRP A 39 3.23 13.01 -11.66
N ILE A 40 2.34 12.11 -11.29
CA ILE A 40 0.93 12.42 -11.14
C ILE A 40 0.82 13.53 -10.07
N PRO A 41 0.11 14.64 -10.33
CA PRO A 41 -0.07 15.69 -9.32
C PRO A 41 -0.61 15.09 -8.02
N MET A 42 0.00 15.43 -6.90
CA MET A 42 -0.35 14.78 -5.62
C MET A 42 -1.80 15.03 -5.22
N LYS A 43 -2.35 16.18 -5.59
CA LYS A 43 -3.76 16.49 -5.38
C LYS A 43 -4.69 15.50 -6.07
N GLU A 44 -4.42 15.18 -7.34
CA GLU A 44 -5.15 14.18 -8.11
C GLU A 44 -4.91 12.77 -7.54
N PHE A 45 -3.66 12.46 -7.20
CA PHE A 45 -3.26 11.16 -6.69
C PHE A 45 -3.91 10.79 -5.36
N LEU A 46 -4.05 11.75 -4.45
CA LEU A 46 -4.69 11.56 -3.14
C LEU A 46 -6.21 11.48 -3.23
N SER A 47 -6.83 12.11 -4.23
CA SER A 47 -8.29 12.18 -4.39
C SER A 47 -8.96 10.91 -4.90
N ASP A 48 -8.20 9.82 -5.04
CA ASP A 48 -8.66 8.53 -5.57
C ASP A 48 -9.21 8.60 -7.02
N GLN A 49 -8.89 9.66 -7.74
CA GLN A 49 -9.25 9.83 -9.16
C GLN A 49 -8.25 9.15 -10.10
N THR A 50 -7.17 8.62 -9.55
CA THR A 50 -6.12 7.96 -10.31
C THR A 50 -6.62 6.63 -10.86
N ASN A 51 -6.63 6.49 -12.19
CA ASN A 51 -7.00 5.26 -12.85
C ASN A 51 -5.82 4.29 -12.90
N TYR A 52 -5.75 3.35 -11.96
CA TYR A 52 -4.72 2.30 -11.91
C TYR A 52 -4.88 1.23 -13.00
N HIS A 53 -6.00 1.21 -13.71
CA HIS A 53 -6.32 0.23 -14.74
C HIS A 53 -6.17 0.78 -16.16
N ASP A 54 -5.72 2.01 -16.33
CA ASP A 54 -5.45 2.54 -17.66
C ASP A 54 -4.26 1.79 -18.28
N ASN A 55 -4.54 1.12 -19.40
CA ASN A 55 -3.59 0.25 -20.10
C ASN A 55 -2.35 1.00 -20.62
N ASN A 56 -2.33 2.34 -20.57
CA ASN A 56 -1.22 3.13 -21.06
C ASN A 56 -0.11 3.38 -20.02
N GLU A 57 -0.42 3.41 -18.68
CA GLU A 57 0.63 3.63 -17.67
C GLU A 57 0.35 3.05 -16.25
N PRO A 58 -0.09 1.79 -16.08
CA PRO A 58 -0.34 1.26 -14.73
C PRO A 58 0.94 1.24 -13.87
N THR A 59 2.10 1.16 -14.51
CA THR A 59 3.40 1.09 -13.85
C THR A 59 3.76 2.38 -13.11
N HIS A 60 3.37 3.55 -13.62
CA HIS A 60 3.69 4.84 -12.99
C HIS A 60 2.86 5.09 -11.73
N ALA A 61 1.54 4.89 -11.80
CA ALA A 61 0.65 5.07 -10.65
C ALA A 61 1.01 4.12 -9.50
N HIS A 62 1.27 2.84 -9.79
CA HIS A 62 1.71 1.87 -8.79
C HIS A 62 3.09 2.22 -8.21
N SER A 63 4.01 2.70 -9.05
CA SER A 63 5.34 3.11 -8.59
C SER A 63 5.29 4.37 -7.73
N GLN A 64 4.40 5.33 -8.06
CA GLN A 64 4.16 6.50 -7.22
C GLN A 64 3.48 6.12 -5.90
N ALA A 65 2.52 5.19 -5.91
CA ALA A 65 1.88 4.66 -4.71
C ALA A 65 2.90 3.97 -3.78
N TRP A 66 3.79 3.16 -4.37
CA TRP A 66 4.92 2.57 -3.65
C TRP A 66 5.82 3.64 -3.03
N ALA A 67 6.23 4.64 -3.80
CA ALA A 67 7.13 5.69 -3.32
C ALA A 67 6.52 6.48 -2.16
N LEU A 68 5.24 6.82 -2.26
CA LEU A 68 4.49 7.53 -1.22
C LEU A 68 4.36 6.67 0.05
N MET A 69 3.99 5.40 -0.09
CA MET A 69 3.86 4.48 1.05
C MET A 69 5.22 4.24 1.71
N HIS A 70 6.26 4.03 0.91
CA HIS A 70 7.62 3.83 1.41
C HIS A 70 8.13 5.07 2.18
N TYR A 71 7.83 6.27 1.69
CA TYR A 71 8.12 7.53 2.39
C TYR A 71 7.37 7.62 3.72
N PHE A 72 6.10 7.26 3.77
CA PHE A 72 5.35 7.29 5.03
C PHE A 72 5.86 6.28 6.05
N ILE A 73 6.28 5.09 5.61
CA ILE A 73 6.79 4.05 6.53
C ILE A 73 8.22 4.36 7.00
N PHE A 74 9.10 4.77 6.08
CA PHE A 74 10.54 4.84 6.34
C PHE A 74 11.14 6.25 6.29
N GLY A 75 10.41 7.25 5.80
CA GLY A 75 10.93 8.61 5.64
C GLY A 75 11.21 9.32 6.96
N ASN A 76 10.30 9.18 7.92
CA ASN A 76 10.43 9.73 9.27
C ASN A 76 9.65 8.84 10.25
N LYS A 77 10.20 8.64 11.46
CA LYS A 77 9.59 7.81 12.51
C LYS A 77 8.17 8.25 12.92
N GLN A 78 7.86 9.53 12.77
CA GLN A 78 6.53 10.05 13.10
C GLN A 78 5.48 9.84 12.00
N ASN A 79 5.91 9.56 10.78
CA ASN A 79 5.01 9.51 9.63
C ASN A 79 3.95 8.41 9.73
N MET A 80 4.29 7.25 10.30
CA MET A 80 3.32 6.16 10.48
C MET A 80 2.14 6.54 11.38
N ALA A 81 2.41 7.22 12.50
CA ALA A 81 1.35 7.69 13.39
C ALA A 81 0.48 8.76 12.69
N LYS A 82 1.13 9.69 11.98
CA LYS A 82 0.45 10.72 11.19
C LYS A 82 -0.36 10.12 10.05
N LEU A 83 0.14 9.08 9.37
CA LEU A 83 -0.60 8.37 8.33
C LEU A 83 -1.87 7.73 8.90
N GLY A 84 -1.79 7.08 10.06
CA GLY A 84 -2.97 6.52 10.74
C GLY A 84 -4.03 7.60 11.02
N GLN A 85 -3.61 8.76 11.52
CA GLN A 85 -4.51 9.89 11.76
C GLN A 85 -5.09 10.47 10.46
N TYR A 86 -4.29 10.61 9.42
CA TYR A 86 -4.74 11.03 8.09
C TYR A 86 -5.85 10.12 7.55
N ILE A 87 -5.61 8.80 7.53
CA ILE A 87 -6.58 7.81 7.07
C ILE A 87 -7.87 7.85 7.91
N TYR A 88 -7.74 8.03 9.23
CA TYR A 88 -8.89 8.20 10.10
C TYR A 88 -9.73 9.42 9.71
N LEU A 89 -9.11 10.57 9.47
CA LEU A 89 -9.82 11.80 9.09
C LEU A 89 -10.53 11.65 7.74
N VAL A 90 -9.85 11.12 6.72
CA VAL A 90 -10.43 10.89 5.39
C VAL A 90 -11.62 9.93 5.48
N ASN A 91 -11.50 8.83 6.22
CA ASN A 91 -12.60 7.88 6.42
C ASN A 91 -13.79 8.47 7.22
N ASN A 92 -13.58 9.58 7.92
CA ASN A 92 -14.65 10.33 8.60
C ASN A 92 -15.16 11.53 7.79
N GLY A 93 -14.85 11.60 6.50
CA GLY A 93 -15.42 12.56 5.56
C GLY A 93 -14.68 13.90 5.47
N TYR A 94 -13.45 13.99 5.99
CA TYR A 94 -12.62 15.17 5.74
C TYR A 94 -12.06 15.11 4.33
N GLU A 95 -11.96 16.26 3.68
CA GLU A 95 -11.26 16.35 2.41
C GLU A 95 -9.77 15.98 2.59
N TYR A 96 -9.20 15.27 1.62
CA TYR A 96 -7.86 14.70 1.73
C TYR A 96 -6.75 15.75 1.89
N ASP A 97 -6.90 16.95 1.33
CA ASP A 97 -5.95 18.06 1.46
C ASP A 97 -6.05 18.73 2.86
N GLU A 98 -7.25 18.89 3.40
CA GLU A 98 -7.48 19.36 4.77
C GLU A 98 -6.92 18.36 5.79
N ALA A 99 -7.18 17.07 5.59
CA ALA A 99 -6.65 16.01 6.44
C ALA A 99 -5.11 15.98 6.39
N LEU A 100 -4.51 16.15 5.20
CA LEU A 100 -3.07 16.20 5.01
C LEU A 100 -2.45 17.40 5.74
N LEU A 101 -3.02 18.57 5.57
CA LEU A 101 -2.55 19.79 6.24
C LEU A 101 -2.65 19.65 7.76
N SER A 102 -3.76 19.11 8.26
CA SER A 102 -4.00 18.92 9.69
C SER A 102 -3.02 17.94 10.34
N THR A 103 -2.62 16.87 9.62
CA THR A 103 -1.82 15.79 10.19
C THR A 103 -0.33 15.95 9.94
N PHE A 104 0.04 16.34 8.73
CA PHE A 104 1.43 16.47 8.31
C PHE A 104 1.92 17.92 8.30
N GLY A 105 1.01 18.90 8.24
CA GLY A 105 1.35 20.31 8.05
C GLY A 105 1.83 20.61 6.63
N LEU A 106 1.47 19.80 5.67
CA LEU A 106 1.90 19.86 4.27
C LEU A 106 0.70 20.05 3.34
N THR A 107 0.89 20.82 2.28
CA THR A 107 0.02 20.81 1.12
C THR A 107 0.33 19.59 0.24
N PRO A 108 -0.55 19.18 -0.69
CA PRO A 108 -0.26 18.11 -1.65
C PRO A 108 1.01 18.36 -2.46
N GLU A 109 1.27 19.61 -2.85
CA GLU A 109 2.46 20.00 -3.60
C GLU A 109 3.75 19.85 -2.77
N GLU A 110 3.71 20.24 -1.50
CA GLU A 110 4.84 20.09 -0.57
C GLU A 110 5.10 18.60 -0.30
N LEU A 111 4.06 17.79 -0.09
CA LEU A 111 4.20 16.34 0.04
C LEU A 111 4.87 15.73 -1.20
N LEU A 112 4.48 16.16 -2.40
CA LEU A 112 5.11 15.69 -3.64
C LEU A 112 6.61 16.00 -3.65
N GLN A 113 7.03 17.20 -3.23
CA GLN A 113 8.44 17.57 -3.16
C GLN A 113 9.21 16.74 -2.12
N GLU A 114 8.61 16.50 -0.96
CA GLU A 114 9.17 15.62 0.08
C GLU A 114 9.41 14.20 -0.46
N VAL A 115 8.41 13.61 -1.12
CA VAL A 115 8.53 12.25 -1.70
C VAL A 115 9.58 12.21 -2.81
N LYS A 116 9.63 13.22 -3.69
CA LYS A 116 10.67 13.34 -4.71
C LYS A 116 12.07 13.40 -4.10
N GLY A 117 12.25 14.25 -3.09
CA GLY A 117 13.51 14.36 -2.36
C GLY A 117 13.90 13.06 -1.66
N TYR A 118 12.90 12.31 -1.19
CA TYR A 118 13.11 11.03 -0.54
C TYR A 118 13.63 9.97 -1.52
N VAL A 119 12.96 9.76 -2.65
CA VAL A 119 13.36 8.73 -3.64
C VAL A 119 14.66 9.08 -4.38
N ALA A 120 15.05 10.37 -4.40
CA ALA A 120 16.30 10.81 -5.00
C ALA A 120 17.56 10.39 -4.20
N LYS A 121 17.40 9.92 -2.96
CA LYS A 121 18.52 9.47 -2.12
C LYS A 121 19.31 8.34 -2.80
N ALA A 122 20.56 8.18 -2.40
CA ALA A 122 21.43 7.12 -2.91
C ALA A 122 21.01 5.72 -2.43
N THR A 123 20.42 5.65 -1.24
CA THR A 123 19.89 4.42 -0.63
C THR A 123 18.58 4.73 0.07
N LEU A 124 17.68 3.77 0.07
CA LEU A 124 16.45 3.82 0.84
C LEU A 124 16.51 2.81 1.99
N PRO A 125 15.94 3.15 3.16
CA PRO A 125 15.91 2.24 4.30
C PRO A 125 14.91 1.11 4.09
N TYR A 126 15.13 0.00 4.78
CA TYR A 126 14.19 -1.11 4.91
C TYR A 126 14.30 -1.69 6.33
N SER A 127 13.37 -2.54 6.71
CA SER A 127 13.37 -3.19 8.02
C SER A 127 13.73 -4.66 7.90
N THR A 128 14.58 -5.13 8.83
CA THR A 128 14.84 -6.57 9.03
C THR A 128 14.59 -6.90 10.49
N MET A 129 13.81 -7.94 10.73
CA MET A 129 13.50 -8.43 12.08
C MET A 129 13.64 -9.94 12.14
N LYS A 130 13.95 -10.48 13.32
CA LYS A 130 13.94 -11.93 13.54
C LYS A 130 12.50 -12.41 13.64
N LEU A 131 12.23 -13.59 13.08
CA LEU A 131 10.88 -14.19 13.16
C LEU A 131 10.46 -14.41 14.62
N ASP A 132 11.40 -14.80 15.48
CA ASP A 132 11.15 -15.03 16.91
C ASP A 132 10.73 -13.74 17.65
N ASP A 133 11.09 -12.56 17.12
CA ASP A 133 10.70 -11.26 17.67
C ASP A 133 9.28 -10.86 17.22
N ILE A 134 8.70 -11.57 16.24
CA ILE A 134 7.34 -11.35 15.79
C ILE A 134 6.42 -12.16 16.70
N ALA A 135 5.60 -11.46 17.48
CA ALA A 135 4.58 -12.10 18.29
C ALA A 135 3.54 -12.77 17.38
N ILE A 136 3.78 -14.02 17.05
CA ILE A 136 2.80 -14.85 16.34
C ILE A 136 1.86 -15.40 17.43
N ASP A 137 0.57 -15.09 17.31
CA ASP A 137 -0.44 -15.71 18.16
C ASP A 137 -0.53 -17.20 17.82
N HIS A 138 0.21 -18.01 18.58
CA HIS A 138 0.23 -19.47 18.45
C HIS A 138 -1.10 -20.13 18.86
N HIS A 139 -2.08 -19.36 19.37
CA HIS A 139 -3.40 -19.88 19.74
C HIS A 139 -4.33 -20.13 18.53
N ARG A 140 -3.92 -19.77 17.31
CA ARG A 140 -4.62 -20.22 16.13
C ARG A 140 -4.37 -21.72 15.94
N HIS A 141 -5.34 -22.53 16.35
CA HIS A 141 -5.34 -23.95 16.06
C HIS A 141 -5.47 -24.18 14.56
N ILE A 142 -4.32 -24.25 13.86
CA ILE A 142 -4.29 -24.70 12.46
C ILE A 142 -4.58 -26.21 12.52
N ARG A 143 -5.76 -26.61 12.10
CA ARG A 143 -6.10 -28.00 11.90
C ARG A 143 -6.33 -28.30 10.42
N ALA A 144 -6.00 -29.48 10.00
CA ALA A 144 -6.43 -29.93 8.69
C ALA A 144 -7.96 -29.98 8.63
N LEU A 145 -8.56 -29.36 7.61
CA LEU A 145 -9.98 -29.50 7.37
C LEU A 145 -10.31 -30.93 6.96
N LYS A 146 -11.43 -31.46 7.44
CA LYS A 146 -11.98 -32.71 6.87
C LYS A 146 -12.44 -32.42 5.44
N GLU A 147 -12.49 -33.44 4.60
CA GLU A 147 -12.82 -33.31 3.20
C GLU A 147 -14.18 -32.60 2.97
N ASN A 148 -15.18 -32.90 3.78
CA ASN A 148 -16.49 -32.24 3.72
C ASN A 148 -16.43 -30.75 4.11
N GLU A 149 -15.61 -30.38 5.09
CA GLU A 149 -15.40 -28.99 5.52
C GLU A 149 -14.67 -28.20 4.42
N ALA A 150 -13.64 -28.81 3.82
CA ALA A 150 -12.92 -28.19 2.71
C ALA A 150 -13.84 -27.97 1.49
N ARG A 151 -14.70 -28.94 1.15
CA ARG A 151 -15.69 -28.80 0.07
C ARG A 151 -16.68 -27.67 0.37
N GLN A 152 -17.13 -27.53 1.62
CA GLN A 152 -18.06 -26.46 2.00
C GLN A 152 -17.39 -25.07 1.85
N VAL A 153 -16.16 -24.89 2.35
CA VAL A 153 -15.43 -23.63 2.19
C VAL A 153 -15.24 -23.26 0.71
N ILE A 154 -14.92 -24.25 -0.14
CA ILE A 154 -14.79 -24.02 -1.59
C ILE A 154 -16.13 -23.60 -2.20
N GLN A 155 -17.25 -24.21 -1.76
CA GLN A 155 -18.57 -23.84 -2.26
C GLN A 155 -18.95 -22.43 -1.82
N ASP A 156 -18.75 -22.09 -0.53
CA ASP A 156 -19.03 -20.76 0.01
C ASP A 156 -18.23 -19.67 -0.72
N LEU A 157 -16.97 -19.95 -1.08
CA LEU A 157 -16.14 -19.02 -1.88
C LEU A 157 -16.68 -18.85 -3.30
N LYS A 158 -17.16 -19.92 -3.94
CA LYS A 158 -17.77 -19.82 -5.28
C LYS A 158 -19.05 -18.98 -5.24
N ASP A 159 -19.91 -19.25 -4.28
CA ASP A 159 -21.17 -18.52 -4.10
C ASP A 159 -20.89 -17.02 -3.83
N LEU A 160 -19.87 -16.71 -3.05
CA LEU A 160 -19.42 -15.34 -2.82
C LEU A 160 -18.96 -14.67 -4.12
N VAL A 161 -18.16 -15.35 -4.94
CA VAL A 161 -17.68 -14.84 -6.24
C VAL A 161 -18.84 -14.62 -7.21
N GLU A 162 -19.83 -15.51 -7.25
CA GLU A 162 -21.02 -15.34 -8.08
C GLU A 162 -21.86 -14.15 -7.64
N THR A 163 -22.09 -14.00 -6.33
CA THR A 163 -22.78 -12.83 -5.77
C THR A 163 -22.07 -11.52 -6.13
N PHE A 164 -20.74 -11.48 -6.06
CA PHE A 164 -19.96 -10.33 -6.51
C PHE A 164 -20.12 -10.04 -8.01
N ARG A 165 -20.12 -11.06 -8.85
CA ARG A 165 -20.34 -10.90 -10.30
C ARG A 165 -21.71 -10.35 -10.63
N GLU A 166 -22.75 -10.79 -9.94
CA GLU A 166 -24.13 -10.32 -10.15
C GLU A 166 -24.26 -8.84 -9.71
N THR A 167 -23.61 -8.44 -8.62
CA THR A 167 -23.64 -7.04 -8.14
C THR A 167 -22.85 -6.09 -9.03
N LEU A 168 -21.85 -6.58 -9.78
CA LEU A 168 -21.02 -5.79 -10.68
C LEU A 168 -21.53 -5.79 -12.14
N SER A 169 -22.52 -6.62 -12.48
CA SER A 169 -23.11 -6.59 -13.81
C SER A 169 -23.99 -5.36 -13.97
N PRO A 170 -23.75 -4.48 -14.96
CA PRO A 170 -24.60 -3.32 -15.19
C PRO A 170 -26.02 -3.80 -15.53
N GLN A 171 -27.00 -3.31 -14.79
CA GLN A 171 -28.40 -3.48 -15.18
C GLN A 171 -28.60 -2.68 -16.47
N HIS A 172 -28.89 -3.38 -17.55
CA HIS A 172 -29.29 -2.81 -18.84
C HIS A 172 -30.68 -2.17 -18.78
#